data_73ca7b37d21a408342369fe83a5ed9fb
#
_entry.id   73ca7b37d21a408342369fe83a5ed9fb
#
_cell.length_a   1.000
_cell.length_b   1.000
_cell.length_c   1.000
_cell.angle_alpha   90.00
_cell.angle_beta   90.00
_cell.angle_gamma   90.00
#
_symmetry.space_group_name_H-M   'P 1'
#
loop_
_entity.id
_entity.type
_entity.pdbx_description
1 polymer ?
#
loop_
_entity_poly.entity_id
_entity_poly.type
_entity_poly.pdbx_seq_one_letter_code
_entity_poly.pdbx_strand_id
1 'polypeptide(L)'
;MERFELLARLGFAPPEACRMRVIIDTDAKNEGDDDFAILHHLLTPQFDVRGICATHFEVKTTQRGLPPHSMERSYQEVCRLLNAAHIDDVPVLHGCTAPLASPEDAPDCEAVEFLIQEALRDDPAPLYIAAQGAVTNIAAALNRAPEIASRMTVLWNGGGPYPAGRPEFNVQQDPIACRVLLDSAVTVWQIPVSYTHLRAHE
;
A
#
# COMPACT_ATOMS: atom_id res chain seq x y z
N MET A 1 -7.71 -3.94 21.68
CA MET A 1 -6.59 -4.85 22.07
C MET A 1 -5.40 -4.48 21.21
N GLU A 2 -4.27 -4.21 21.81
CA GLU A 2 -3.10 -3.87 20.99
C GLU A 2 -2.62 -5.09 20.19
N ARG A 3 -2.13 -4.84 18.97
CA ARG A 3 -1.62 -5.87 18.05
C ARG A 3 -0.56 -6.78 18.71
N PHE A 4 0.34 -6.20 19.50
CA PHE A 4 1.37 -6.97 20.21
C PHE A 4 0.78 -7.92 21.24
N GLU A 5 -0.32 -7.57 21.88
CA GLU A 5 -1.05 -8.46 22.79
C GLU A 5 -1.67 -9.63 22.03
N LEU A 6 -2.20 -9.38 20.83
CA LEU A 6 -2.72 -10.43 19.96
C LEU A 6 -1.61 -11.39 19.53
N LEU A 7 -0.46 -10.88 19.10
CA LEU A 7 0.71 -11.71 18.73
C LEU A 7 1.22 -12.54 19.90
N ALA A 8 1.27 -11.98 21.11
CA ALA A 8 1.66 -12.70 22.31
C ALA A 8 0.71 -13.88 22.61
N ARG A 9 -0.60 -13.71 22.40
CA ARG A 9 -1.59 -14.80 22.54
C ARG A 9 -1.39 -15.92 21.51
N LEU A 10 -0.86 -15.59 20.34
CA LEU A 10 -0.51 -16.58 19.31
C LEU A 10 0.83 -17.29 19.57
N GLY A 11 1.55 -16.92 20.65
CA GLY A 11 2.81 -17.51 21.04
C GLY A 11 4.01 -17.07 20.20
N PHE A 12 3.92 -15.93 19.50
CA PHE A 12 5.02 -15.40 18.69
C PHE A 12 5.83 -14.33 19.45
N ALA A 13 7.13 -14.48 19.45
CA ALA A 13 8.09 -13.47 19.94
C ALA A 13 9.23 -13.33 18.94
N PRO A 14 9.09 -12.43 17.94
CA PRO A 14 10.14 -12.27 16.92
C PRO A 14 11.39 -11.67 17.55
N PRO A 15 12.59 -12.11 17.12
CA PRO A 15 13.82 -11.41 17.47
C PRO A 15 13.77 -9.95 16.99
N GLU A 16 14.20 -9.02 17.83
CA GLU A 16 14.17 -7.59 17.51
C GLU A 16 14.97 -7.24 16.23
N ALA A 17 16.10 -7.92 16.03
CA ALA A 17 16.94 -7.77 14.83
C ALA A 17 16.26 -8.16 13.51
N CYS A 18 15.09 -8.82 13.54
CA CYS A 18 14.33 -9.22 12.35
C CYS A 18 13.12 -8.31 12.09
N ARG A 19 12.97 -7.22 12.81
CA ARG A 19 11.85 -6.30 12.61
C ARG A 19 12.04 -5.44 11.36
N MET A 20 10.96 -5.30 10.61
CA MET A 20 10.88 -4.46 9.41
C MET A 20 9.72 -3.48 9.58
N ARG A 21 9.94 -2.21 9.32
CA ARG A 21 8.86 -1.23 9.26
C ARG A 21 8.08 -1.44 7.97
N VAL A 22 6.77 -1.52 8.06
CA VAL A 22 5.89 -1.74 6.91
C VAL A 22 4.80 -0.67 6.90
N ILE A 23 4.60 -0.03 5.75
CA ILE A 23 3.39 0.74 5.45
C ILE A 23 2.61 -0.05 4.41
N ILE A 24 1.32 -0.21 4.63
CA ILE A 24 0.42 -0.84 3.67
C ILE A 24 -0.27 0.27 2.88
N ASP A 25 -0.23 0.22 1.55
CA ASP A 25 -0.97 1.12 0.66
C ASP A 25 -1.96 0.27 -0.15
N THR A 26 -3.28 0.48 0.06
CA THR A 26 -4.31 -0.48 -0.34
C THR A 26 -5.56 0.18 -0.89
N ASP A 27 -6.18 -0.41 -1.90
CA ASP A 27 -7.50 -0.08 -2.40
C ASP A 27 -8.59 -1.05 -1.91
N ALA A 28 -8.49 -1.45 -0.65
CA ALA A 28 -9.48 -2.28 0.05
C ALA A 28 -10.91 -1.85 -0.29
N LYS A 29 -11.85 -2.78 -0.38
CA LYS A 29 -13.21 -2.57 -0.91
C LYS A 29 -13.34 -2.63 -2.44
N ASN A 30 -12.25 -2.64 -3.17
CA ASN A 30 -12.33 -2.97 -4.59
C ASN A 30 -12.58 -4.48 -4.78
N GLU A 31 -11.80 -5.30 -4.11
CA GLU A 31 -11.92 -6.78 -4.02
C GLU A 31 -11.76 -7.21 -2.55
N GLY A 32 -11.88 -8.50 -2.25
CA GLY A 32 -11.87 -8.97 -0.87
C GLY A 32 -10.53 -9.51 -0.38
N ASP A 33 -9.54 -9.61 -1.25
CA ASP A 33 -8.22 -10.17 -0.96
C ASP A 33 -7.35 -9.21 -0.15
N ASP A 34 -7.52 -7.89 -0.32
CA ASP A 34 -6.84 -6.88 0.50
C ASP A 34 -7.10 -7.06 1.99
N ASP A 35 -8.32 -7.38 2.39
CA ASP A 35 -8.68 -7.60 3.80
C ASP A 35 -7.82 -8.72 4.41
N PHE A 36 -7.61 -9.81 3.68
CA PHE A 36 -6.77 -10.91 4.12
C PHE A 36 -5.29 -10.55 4.11
N ALA A 37 -4.83 -9.80 3.10
CA ALA A 37 -3.46 -9.34 3.01
C ALA A 37 -3.10 -8.38 4.15
N ILE A 38 -3.98 -7.43 4.48
CA ILE A 38 -3.83 -6.51 5.61
C ILE A 38 -3.72 -7.29 6.93
N LEU A 39 -4.64 -8.22 7.18
CA LEU A 39 -4.59 -9.05 8.39
C LEU A 39 -3.32 -9.90 8.45
N HIS A 40 -2.89 -10.47 7.32
CA HIS A 40 -1.64 -11.22 7.25
C HIS A 40 -0.42 -10.35 7.63
N HIS A 41 -0.34 -9.10 7.14
CA HIS A 41 0.73 -8.18 7.52
C HIS A 41 0.67 -7.85 9.02
N LEU A 42 -0.52 -7.54 9.55
CA LEU A 42 -0.73 -7.21 10.96
C LEU A 42 -0.38 -8.38 11.90
N LEU A 43 -0.60 -9.62 11.46
CA LEU A 43 -0.33 -10.83 12.22
C LEU A 43 1.06 -11.43 11.96
N THR A 44 1.87 -10.82 11.09
CA THR A 44 3.26 -11.24 10.85
C THR A 44 4.16 -10.63 11.92
N PRO A 45 4.78 -11.46 12.80
CA PRO A 45 5.50 -10.96 13.98
C PRO A 45 6.71 -10.07 13.65
N GLN A 46 7.33 -10.25 12.47
CA GLN A 46 8.48 -9.48 12.02
C GLN A 46 8.10 -8.08 11.49
N PHE A 47 6.81 -7.84 11.23
CA PHE A 47 6.34 -6.58 10.65
C PHE A 47 5.91 -5.61 11.74
N ASP A 48 6.61 -4.49 11.81
CA ASP A 48 6.18 -3.31 12.52
C ASP A 48 5.34 -2.46 11.56
N VAL A 49 4.02 -2.74 11.49
CA VAL A 49 3.10 -2.02 10.61
C VAL A 49 2.89 -0.62 11.16
N ARG A 50 3.47 0.37 10.46
CA ARG A 50 3.49 1.77 10.88
C ARG A 50 2.17 2.48 10.63
N GLY A 51 1.48 2.09 9.55
CA GLY A 51 0.19 2.65 9.17
C GLY A 51 -0.34 2.01 7.90
N ILE A 52 -1.61 2.31 7.60
CA ILE A 52 -2.32 1.83 6.41
C ILE A 52 -2.85 3.04 5.65
N CYS A 53 -2.34 3.24 4.44
CA CYS A 53 -2.74 4.32 3.54
C CYS A 53 -3.86 3.79 2.62
N ALA A 54 -5.01 4.44 2.64
CA ALA A 54 -6.06 4.15 1.69
C ALA A 54 -5.72 4.76 0.33
N THR A 55 -5.85 4.00 -0.76
CA THR A 55 -5.69 4.52 -2.12
C THR A 55 -6.99 4.39 -2.91
N HIS A 56 -7.07 5.06 -4.05
CA HIS A 56 -8.25 5.10 -4.88
C HIS A 56 -8.27 3.97 -5.93
N PHE A 57 -9.48 3.63 -6.38
CA PHE A 57 -9.77 2.87 -7.60
C PHE A 57 -10.83 3.59 -8.45
N GLU A 58 -10.69 4.93 -8.56
CA GLU A 58 -11.70 5.84 -9.08
C GLU A 58 -11.95 5.68 -10.58
N VAL A 59 -10.91 5.32 -11.35
CA VAL A 59 -11.05 5.08 -12.80
C VAL A 59 -12.01 3.93 -13.06
N LYS A 60 -11.87 2.83 -12.33
CA LYS A 60 -12.75 1.66 -12.46
C LYS A 60 -14.15 1.93 -11.94
N THR A 61 -14.25 2.68 -10.84
CA THR A 61 -15.51 3.14 -10.27
C THR A 61 -16.32 3.92 -11.32
N THR A 62 -15.69 4.89 -11.96
CA THR A 62 -16.30 5.69 -13.01
C THR A 62 -16.70 4.85 -14.23
N GLN A 63 -15.82 3.97 -14.71
CA GLN A 63 -16.07 3.10 -15.86
C GLN A 63 -17.25 2.16 -15.64
N ARG A 64 -17.47 1.70 -14.41
CA ARG A 64 -18.55 0.76 -14.05
C ARG A 64 -19.83 1.46 -13.57
N GLY A 65 -19.86 2.79 -13.52
CA GLY A 65 -21.00 3.55 -12.98
C GLY A 65 -21.25 3.26 -11.50
N LEU A 66 -20.22 2.92 -10.74
CA LEU A 66 -20.30 2.68 -9.30
C LEU A 66 -20.27 4.01 -8.54
N PRO A 67 -20.68 4.04 -7.26
CA PRO A 67 -20.60 5.25 -6.45
C PRO A 67 -19.17 5.83 -6.42
N PRO A 68 -18.99 7.15 -6.53
CA PRO A 68 -17.69 7.82 -6.48
C PRO A 68 -17.05 7.72 -5.09
N HIS A 69 -15.89 8.35 -4.92
CA HIS A 69 -15.15 8.41 -3.66
C HIS A 69 -14.58 7.05 -3.25
N SER A 70 -13.91 6.39 -4.20
CA SER A 70 -13.35 5.06 -3.98
C SER A 70 -12.26 5.04 -2.89
N MET A 71 -11.44 6.08 -2.76
CA MET A 71 -10.46 6.20 -1.66
C MET A 71 -11.15 6.21 -0.29
N GLU A 72 -12.23 6.99 -0.14
CA GLU A 72 -12.99 7.03 1.12
C GLU A 72 -13.59 5.66 1.46
N ARG A 73 -14.02 4.91 0.45
CA ARG A 73 -14.53 3.54 0.63
C ARG A 73 -13.43 2.59 1.05
N SER A 74 -12.21 2.73 0.51
CA SER A 74 -11.03 1.98 0.97
C SER A 74 -10.72 2.30 2.42
N TYR A 75 -10.70 3.59 2.78
CA TYR A 75 -10.47 4.04 4.15
C TYR A 75 -11.47 3.43 5.14
N GLN A 76 -12.76 3.52 4.82
CA GLN A 76 -13.83 2.98 5.67
C GLN A 76 -13.75 1.46 5.81
N GLU A 77 -13.38 0.74 4.74
CA GLU A 77 -13.20 -0.71 4.79
C GLU A 77 -12.04 -1.11 5.70
N VAL A 78 -10.89 -0.43 5.60
CA VAL A 78 -9.76 -0.67 6.51
C VAL A 78 -10.17 -0.40 7.96
N CYS A 79 -10.83 0.72 8.24
CA CYS A 79 -11.32 1.04 9.59
C CYS A 79 -12.28 -0.05 10.11
N ARG A 80 -13.20 -0.53 9.25
CA ARG A 80 -14.12 -1.63 9.60
C ARG A 80 -13.36 -2.92 9.94
N LEU A 81 -12.32 -3.24 9.14
CA LEU A 81 -11.50 -4.43 9.33
C LEU A 81 -10.74 -4.37 10.66
N LEU A 82 -10.05 -3.25 10.93
CA LEU A 82 -9.30 -3.06 12.18
C LEU A 82 -10.22 -3.13 13.40
N ASN A 83 -11.39 -2.50 13.32
CA ASN A 83 -12.39 -2.58 14.40
C ASN A 83 -12.87 -4.02 14.63
N ALA A 84 -13.15 -4.78 13.57
CA ALA A 84 -13.54 -6.19 13.68
C ALA A 84 -12.42 -7.08 14.25
N ALA A 85 -11.17 -6.75 13.98
CA ALA A 85 -9.99 -7.42 14.52
C ALA A 85 -9.59 -6.92 15.93
N HIS A 86 -10.27 -5.89 16.45
CA HIS A 86 -9.92 -5.23 17.72
C HIS A 86 -8.50 -4.67 17.78
N ILE A 87 -8.04 -4.10 16.65
CA ILE A 87 -6.74 -3.44 16.51
C ILE A 87 -6.98 -1.94 16.47
N ASP A 88 -6.36 -1.18 17.38
CA ASP A 88 -6.56 0.26 17.58
C ASP A 88 -5.25 1.07 17.62
N ASP A 89 -4.11 0.39 17.48
CA ASP A 89 -2.77 0.97 17.55
C ASP A 89 -2.13 1.27 16.18
N VAL A 90 -2.85 1.02 15.08
CA VAL A 90 -2.37 1.25 13.71
C VAL A 90 -3.18 2.36 13.04
N PRO A 91 -2.56 3.50 12.68
CA PRO A 91 -3.27 4.60 12.03
C PRO A 91 -3.71 4.23 10.62
N VAL A 92 -4.89 4.70 10.23
CA VAL A 92 -5.41 4.64 8.86
C VAL A 92 -5.40 6.06 8.30
N LEU A 93 -4.83 6.25 7.10
CA LEU A 93 -4.59 7.56 6.50
C LEU A 93 -5.39 7.72 5.20
N HIS A 94 -6.01 8.89 5.02
CA HIS A 94 -6.65 9.24 3.76
C HIS A 94 -5.57 9.52 2.69
N GLY A 95 -5.70 8.85 1.56
CA GLY A 95 -4.80 9.03 0.41
C GLY A 95 -5.35 9.96 -0.65
N CYS A 96 -4.69 9.94 -1.80
CA CYS A 96 -5.11 10.66 -2.98
C CYS A 96 -6.48 10.14 -3.46
N THR A 97 -7.34 11.05 -3.85
CA THR A 97 -8.73 10.72 -4.25
C THR A 97 -8.90 10.43 -5.74
N ALA A 98 -7.85 10.71 -6.54
CA ALA A 98 -7.87 10.58 -8.00
C ALA A 98 -6.44 10.30 -8.52
N PRO A 99 -6.30 9.82 -9.77
CA PRO A 99 -5.01 9.68 -10.44
C PRO A 99 -4.26 11.01 -10.52
N LEU A 100 -2.93 10.96 -10.65
CA LEU A 100 -2.11 12.15 -10.92
C LEU A 100 -2.54 12.80 -12.24
N ALA A 101 -2.59 14.13 -12.26
CA ALA A 101 -2.93 14.91 -13.45
C ALA A 101 -1.74 15.01 -14.42
N SER A 102 -0.49 14.96 -13.92
CA SER A 102 0.75 14.96 -14.71
C SER A 102 1.85 14.21 -13.97
N PRO A 103 2.98 13.89 -14.63
CA PRO A 103 4.13 13.27 -13.96
C PRO A 103 4.74 14.09 -12.82
N GLU A 104 4.54 15.40 -12.82
CA GLU A 104 5.03 16.34 -11.79
C GLU A 104 3.99 16.61 -10.70
N ASP A 105 2.77 16.09 -10.86
CA ASP A 105 1.70 16.32 -9.90
C ASP A 105 2.05 15.70 -8.54
N ALA A 106 1.79 16.44 -7.48
CA ALA A 106 2.17 16.08 -6.12
C ALA A 106 1.07 16.49 -5.13
N PRO A 107 -0.11 15.86 -5.22
CA PRO A 107 -1.23 16.18 -4.36
C PRO A 107 -0.86 16.01 -2.88
N ASP A 108 -1.47 16.86 -2.05
CA ASP A 108 -1.31 16.85 -0.61
C ASP A 108 -2.42 16.02 0.04
N CYS A 109 -2.05 15.04 0.84
CA CYS A 109 -2.98 14.25 1.64
C CYS A 109 -2.24 13.58 2.81
N GLU A 110 -3.01 13.07 3.79
CA GLU A 110 -2.45 12.44 4.99
C GLU A 110 -1.48 11.31 4.68
N ALA A 111 -1.81 10.44 3.73
CA ALA A 111 -0.97 9.31 3.34
C ALA A 111 0.37 9.75 2.73
N VAL A 112 0.37 10.78 1.89
CA VAL A 112 1.59 11.33 1.27
C VAL A 112 2.51 11.90 2.34
N GLU A 113 1.99 12.71 3.24
CA GLU A 113 2.76 13.29 4.34
C GLU A 113 3.31 12.20 5.26
N PHE A 114 2.51 11.21 5.60
CA PHE A 114 2.92 10.09 6.44
C PHE A 114 4.03 9.24 5.81
N LEU A 115 3.94 8.94 4.51
CA LEU A 115 4.97 8.22 3.76
C LEU A 115 6.31 8.96 3.83
N ILE A 116 6.30 10.29 3.64
CA ILE A 116 7.49 11.13 3.69
C ILE A 116 8.08 11.11 5.11
N GLN A 117 7.26 11.31 6.14
CA GLN A 117 7.72 11.35 7.54
C GLN A 117 8.31 10.01 7.98
N GLU A 118 7.68 8.88 7.65
CA GLU A 118 8.19 7.56 8.00
C GLU A 118 9.47 7.21 7.22
N ALA A 119 9.59 7.62 5.96
CA ALA A 119 10.81 7.40 5.18
C ALA A 119 11.99 8.25 5.69
N LEU A 120 11.73 9.48 6.17
CA LEU A 120 12.74 10.37 6.73
C LEU A 120 13.07 10.09 8.20
N ARG A 121 12.31 9.21 8.86
CA ARG A 121 12.56 8.87 10.27
C ARG A 121 13.98 8.32 10.46
N ASP A 122 14.62 8.75 11.53
CA ASP A 122 15.91 8.20 11.98
C ASP A 122 15.64 6.87 12.72
N ASP A 123 15.58 5.79 11.96
CA ASP A 123 15.27 4.45 12.45
C ASP A 123 16.12 3.43 11.65
N PRO A 124 16.91 2.57 12.33
CA PRO A 124 17.77 1.60 11.67
C PRO A 124 16.99 0.46 10.97
N ALA A 125 15.74 0.24 11.33
CA ALA A 125 14.92 -0.80 10.70
C ALA A 125 14.53 -0.38 9.26
N PRO A 126 14.70 -1.26 8.27
CA PRO A 126 14.35 -0.95 6.89
C PRO A 126 12.84 -0.69 6.74
N LEU A 127 12.50 0.26 5.84
CA LEU A 127 11.12 0.58 5.51
C LEU A 127 10.71 -0.10 4.21
N TYR A 128 9.60 -0.84 4.27
CA TYR A 128 8.94 -1.45 3.12
C TYR A 128 7.54 -0.89 2.95
N ILE A 129 7.18 -0.59 1.70
CA ILE A 129 5.82 -0.19 1.35
C ILE A 129 5.16 -1.36 0.62
N ALA A 130 4.15 -1.96 1.23
CA ALA A 130 3.34 -3.00 0.61
C ALA A 130 2.21 -2.34 -0.20
N ALA A 131 2.47 -2.11 -1.49
CA ALA A 131 1.53 -1.46 -2.40
C ALA A 131 0.62 -2.50 -3.06
N GLN A 132 -0.64 -2.50 -2.68
CA GLN A 132 -1.67 -3.47 -3.10
C GLN A 132 -2.62 -2.89 -4.15
N GLY A 133 -2.67 -1.57 -4.29
CA GLY A 133 -3.52 -0.83 -5.22
C GLY A 133 -2.77 0.08 -6.20
N ALA A 134 -3.42 1.17 -6.59
CA ALA A 134 -2.79 2.24 -7.36
C ALA A 134 -1.67 2.90 -6.55
N VAL A 135 -0.54 3.15 -7.19
CA VAL A 135 0.66 3.70 -6.52
C VAL A 135 0.68 5.22 -6.44
N THR A 136 -0.48 5.86 -6.51
CA THR A 136 -0.64 7.33 -6.55
C THR A 136 -0.05 8.00 -5.33
N ASN A 137 -0.33 7.49 -4.11
CA ASN A 137 0.21 8.03 -2.86
C ASN A 137 1.74 8.00 -2.86
N ILE A 138 2.33 6.90 -3.31
CA ILE A 138 3.79 6.70 -3.34
C ILE A 138 4.44 7.63 -4.36
N ALA A 139 3.87 7.73 -5.56
CA ALA A 139 4.34 8.61 -6.61
C ALA A 139 4.27 10.09 -6.19
N ALA A 140 3.17 10.51 -5.57
CA ALA A 140 3.03 11.85 -5.03
C ALA A 140 4.07 12.15 -3.93
N ALA A 141 4.34 11.17 -3.05
CA ALA A 141 5.37 11.31 -2.02
C ALA A 141 6.78 11.45 -2.63
N LEU A 142 7.11 10.67 -3.66
CA LEU A 142 8.37 10.76 -4.39
C LEU A 142 8.53 12.09 -5.14
N ASN A 143 7.44 12.64 -5.71
CA ASN A 143 7.48 13.95 -6.35
C ASN A 143 7.69 15.09 -5.35
N ARG A 144 7.13 14.98 -4.13
CA ARG A 144 7.30 15.99 -3.07
C ARG A 144 8.65 15.94 -2.37
N ALA A 145 9.18 14.74 -2.17
CA ALA A 145 10.41 14.50 -1.43
C ALA A 145 11.26 13.41 -2.12
N PRO A 146 11.93 13.72 -3.24
CA PRO A 146 12.68 12.71 -4.00
C PRO A 146 13.76 11.97 -3.19
N GLU A 147 14.26 12.60 -2.12
CA GLU A 147 15.25 12.02 -1.22
C GLU A 147 14.78 10.76 -0.47
N ILE A 148 13.47 10.55 -0.36
CA ILE A 148 12.93 9.32 0.27
C ILE A 148 13.17 8.07 -0.56
N ALA A 149 13.46 8.20 -1.85
CA ALA A 149 13.66 7.08 -2.75
C ALA A 149 14.74 6.10 -2.29
N SER A 150 15.80 6.61 -1.64
CA SER A 150 16.88 5.79 -1.11
C SER A 150 16.59 5.18 0.27
N ARG A 151 15.45 5.51 0.89
CA ARG A 151 15.12 5.17 2.27
C ARG A 151 14.01 4.14 2.42
N MET A 152 13.44 3.69 1.31
CA MET A 152 12.35 2.70 1.32
C MET A 152 12.46 1.73 0.13
N THR A 153 11.80 0.59 0.27
CA THR A 153 11.60 -0.37 -0.82
C THR A 153 10.11 -0.56 -1.04
N VAL A 154 9.66 -0.45 -2.28
CA VAL A 154 8.26 -0.65 -2.65
C VAL A 154 8.06 -2.07 -3.17
N LEU A 155 7.22 -2.85 -2.49
CA LEU A 155 6.73 -4.14 -2.96
C LEU A 155 5.38 -3.91 -3.62
N TRP A 156 5.33 -3.95 -4.95
CA TRP A 156 4.14 -3.57 -5.68
C TRP A 156 3.45 -4.76 -6.33
N ASN A 157 2.22 -5.03 -5.88
CA ASN A 157 1.31 -5.96 -6.54
C ASN A 157 0.67 -5.27 -7.74
N GLY A 158 1.30 -5.35 -8.90
CA GLY A 158 0.80 -4.68 -10.09
C GLY A 158 1.61 -4.95 -11.34
N GLY A 159 1.05 -4.53 -12.47
CA GLY A 159 1.65 -4.69 -13.78
C GLY A 159 1.62 -6.11 -14.31
N GLY A 160 2.17 -6.26 -15.51
CA GLY A 160 2.28 -7.54 -16.20
C GLY A 160 3.66 -8.17 -16.10
N PRO A 161 3.82 -9.42 -16.55
CA PRO A 161 5.10 -10.10 -16.54
C PRO A 161 6.16 -9.35 -17.34
N TYR A 162 7.34 -9.16 -16.75
CA TYR A 162 8.48 -8.59 -17.45
C TYR A 162 9.01 -9.58 -18.51
N PRO A 163 9.50 -9.10 -19.69
CA PRO A 163 9.59 -7.70 -20.12
C PRO A 163 8.35 -7.21 -20.90
N ALA A 164 7.42 -8.08 -21.24
CA ALA A 164 6.31 -7.74 -22.13
C ALA A 164 5.28 -6.79 -21.50
N GLY A 165 5.08 -6.90 -20.19
CA GLY A 165 4.02 -6.17 -19.51
C GLY A 165 2.63 -6.56 -20.00
N ARG A 166 1.60 -6.04 -19.39
CA ARG A 166 0.22 -6.06 -19.90
C ARG A 166 -0.61 -5.04 -19.15
N PRO A 167 -1.76 -4.59 -19.69
CA PRO A 167 -2.75 -3.86 -18.94
C PRO A 167 -3.17 -4.70 -17.71
N GLU A 168 -3.12 -4.09 -16.55
CA GLU A 168 -3.47 -4.71 -15.28
C GLU A 168 -4.24 -3.68 -14.45
N PHE A 169 -5.04 -4.14 -13.49
CA PHE A 169 -5.99 -3.30 -12.77
C PHE A 169 -5.31 -2.10 -12.09
N ASN A 170 -4.29 -2.33 -11.26
CA ASN A 170 -3.61 -1.28 -10.49
C ASN A 170 -2.88 -0.28 -11.39
N VAL A 171 -2.27 -0.76 -12.49
CA VAL A 171 -1.69 0.12 -13.52
C VAL A 171 -2.74 1.01 -14.16
N GLN A 172 -3.93 0.47 -14.44
CA GLN A 172 -5.02 1.20 -15.11
C GLN A 172 -5.64 2.28 -14.21
N GLN A 173 -5.50 2.16 -12.88
CA GLN A 173 -6.00 3.18 -11.97
C GLN A 173 -5.17 4.46 -12.03
N ASP A 174 -3.85 4.36 -12.23
CA ASP A 174 -2.98 5.52 -12.40
C ASP A 174 -1.70 5.17 -13.19
N PRO A 175 -1.77 5.18 -14.53
CA PRO A 175 -0.59 4.92 -15.36
C PRO A 175 0.51 5.98 -15.20
N ILE A 176 0.15 7.21 -14.83
CA ILE A 176 1.12 8.30 -14.59
C ILE A 176 1.91 7.99 -13.33
N ALA A 177 1.25 7.65 -12.23
CA ALA A 177 1.92 7.28 -10.99
C ALA A 177 2.82 6.05 -11.15
N CYS A 178 2.38 5.04 -11.93
CA CYS A 178 3.22 3.89 -12.26
C CYS A 178 4.50 4.30 -12.98
N ARG A 179 4.42 5.24 -13.92
CA ARG A 179 5.58 5.76 -14.62
C ARG A 179 6.50 6.54 -13.68
N VAL A 180 5.96 7.43 -12.86
CA VAL A 180 6.73 8.17 -11.85
C VAL A 180 7.48 7.21 -10.92
N LEU A 181 6.81 6.17 -10.42
CA LEU A 181 7.42 5.16 -9.56
C LEU A 181 8.59 4.45 -10.26
N LEU A 182 8.40 3.98 -11.50
CA LEU A 182 9.40 3.20 -12.24
C LEU A 182 10.55 4.05 -12.77
N ASP A 183 10.31 5.34 -13.07
CA ASP A 183 11.35 6.29 -13.51
C ASP A 183 12.14 6.88 -12.30
N SER A 184 11.67 6.69 -11.07
CA SER A 184 12.33 7.17 -9.86
C SER A 184 13.54 6.31 -9.46
N ALA A 185 14.32 6.78 -8.49
CA ALA A 185 15.44 6.02 -7.93
C ALA A 185 15.03 5.02 -6.82
N VAL A 186 13.75 4.88 -6.52
CA VAL A 186 13.28 3.96 -5.48
C VAL A 186 13.45 2.50 -5.89
N THR A 187 13.82 1.65 -4.94
CA THR A 187 13.85 0.20 -5.19
C THR A 187 12.43 -0.34 -5.28
N VAL A 188 12.08 -0.93 -6.43
CA VAL A 188 10.77 -1.56 -6.66
C VAL A 188 10.92 -3.07 -6.84
N TRP A 189 10.20 -3.83 -6.03
CA TRP A 189 10.00 -5.27 -6.23
C TRP A 189 8.61 -5.47 -6.82
N GLN A 190 8.54 -5.66 -8.11
CA GLN A 190 7.29 -5.90 -8.82
C GLN A 190 6.81 -7.34 -8.57
N ILE A 191 5.57 -7.48 -8.12
CA ILE A 191 4.89 -8.76 -7.93
C ILE A 191 3.67 -8.77 -8.84
N PRO A 192 3.78 -9.28 -10.08
CA PRO A 192 2.66 -9.29 -11.01
C PRO A 192 1.49 -10.14 -10.49
N VAL A 193 0.29 -9.62 -10.60
CA VAL A 193 -0.96 -10.30 -10.16
C VAL A 193 -1.07 -11.74 -10.70
N SER A 194 -0.57 -12.00 -11.91
CA SER A 194 -0.56 -13.34 -12.50
C SER A 194 0.25 -14.39 -11.73
N TYR A 195 1.11 -13.97 -10.81
CA TYR A 195 1.89 -14.86 -9.95
C TYR A 195 1.31 -14.98 -8.53
N THR A 196 0.40 -14.10 -8.16
CA THR A 196 -0.22 -14.10 -6.82
C THR A 196 -1.49 -14.95 -6.74
N HIS A 197 -2.14 -15.22 -7.88
CA HIS A 197 -3.32 -16.06 -7.92
C HIS A 197 -2.91 -17.54 -8.01
N LEU A 198 -3.29 -18.32 -7.01
CA LEU A 198 -3.27 -19.77 -7.08
C LEU A 198 -4.24 -20.22 -8.16
N ARG A 199 -3.72 -20.59 -9.34
CA ARG A 199 -4.53 -21.32 -10.32
C ARG A 199 -4.67 -22.75 -9.81
N ALA A 200 -5.89 -23.22 -9.64
CA ALA A 200 -6.14 -24.65 -9.56
C ALA A 200 -5.60 -25.23 -10.87
N HIS A 201 -4.60 -26.08 -10.79
CA HIS A 201 -4.18 -26.88 -11.93
C HIS A 201 -5.27 -27.94 -12.13
N GLU A 202 -5.94 -27.86 -13.27
CA GLU A 202 -6.79 -28.94 -13.77
C GLU A 202 -5.97 -30.20 -14.04
#